data_e3f1dcef7e21f35d2313a84a3cefd2e1
#
_entry.id   e3f1dcef7e21f35d2313a84a3cefd2e1
#
_cell.length_a   1.000
_cell.length_b   1.000
_cell.length_c   1.000
_cell.angle_alpha   90.00
_cell.angle_beta   90.00
_cell.angle_gamma   90.00
#
_symmetry.space_group_name_H-M   'P 1'
#
loop_
_entity.id
_entity.type
_entity.pdbx_description
1 polymer ?
#
loop_
_entity_poly.entity_id
_entity_poly.type
_entity_poly.pdbx_seq_one_letter_code
_entity_poly.pdbx_strand_id
1 'polypeptide(L)'
;LKTALLRLLGLFDRFTYRYPGILAYLFDNQLFRESILKPYLTNRPAWFERYFSWKKPAKNSNHVLLLRTDAIGDYILFRNGIEALKQHPGYAGSQLTLLGNGIWRALAEQLDGKYLHQQVSLNRKDFLHPLREKYRCEVLWEINKTQYREVIYPAMSREFWAGDWVVKHVPAMVKTGVSGDNHCMFDEAKLQAGSRIYNRLIAPDPGVVFEFDRNREILGKILQGNPLAYKQHIDSSDLKKYVRKPFLVLFPGGTADYRRWPKERFAEVAKYFAANNNWRIVIAGGPEIADEAAWIQQELEGLSVLNLAGKTTLKQLMLLFFNSSLIVSNETSSIHFAAGLGAKAVCICNGVLFGRFHPYNPQEYPILTIYPPSFQGLSYEELVERHGMDKGVDIRAIEVEQVIEEMEGFLFSNG
;
A
#
# COMPACT_ATOMS: atom_id res chain seq x y z
N LEU A 1 -25.82 16.79 -21.06
CA LEU A 1 -25.37 15.39 -21.30
C LEU A 1 -24.75 14.77 -20.04
N LYS A 2 -23.79 15.46 -19.37
CA LYS A 2 -23.15 15.04 -18.14
C LYS A 2 -24.17 14.69 -17.03
N THR A 3 -25.11 15.59 -16.76
CA THR A 3 -26.12 15.42 -15.71
C THR A 3 -27.09 14.26 -16.02
N ALA A 4 -27.48 14.09 -17.28
CA ALA A 4 -28.35 13.00 -17.71
C ALA A 4 -27.65 11.63 -17.61
N LEU A 5 -26.38 11.56 -18.03
CA LEU A 5 -25.57 10.34 -17.91
C LEU A 5 -25.36 9.95 -16.45
N LEU A 6 -25.02 10.92 -15.58
CA LEU A 6 -24.86 10.67 -14.14
C LEU A 6 -26.15 10.21 -13.46
N ARG A 7 -27.32 10.71 -13.91
CA ARG A 7 -28.62 10.25 -13.39
C ARG A 7 -28.90 8.80 -13.79
N LEU A 8 -28.66 8.44 -15.03
CA LEU A 8 -28.81 7.06 -15.53
C LEU A 8 -27.89 6.08 -14.78
N LEU A 9 -26.62 6.41 -14.69
CA LEU A 9 -25.65 5.61 -13.93
C LEU A 9 -25.99 5.51 -12.46
N GLY A 10 -26.52 6.60 -11.85
CA GLY A 10 -26.95 6.61 -10.46
C GLY A 10 -28.21 5.79 -10.19
N LEU A 11 -29.08 5.58 -11.18
CA LEU A 11 -30.20 4.64 -11.06
C LEU A 11 -29.69 3.20 -11.02
N PHE A 12 -28.74 2.88 -11.87
CA PHE A 12 -28.11 1.55 -11.93
C PHE A 12 -27.32 1.24 -10.64
N ASP A 13 -26.50 2.18 -10.17
CA ASP A 13 -25.77 2.05 -8.91
C ASP A 13 -26.72 1.84 -7.71
N ARG A 14 -27.86 2.57 -7.66
CA ARG A 14 -28.87 2.41 -6.61
C ARG A 14 -29.54 1.05 -6.64
N PHE A 15 -29.85 0.53 -7.83
CA PHE A 15 -30.42 -0.79 -7.97
C PHE A 15 -29.46 -1.86 -7.46
N THR A 16 -28.20 -1.78 -7.82
CA THR A 16 -27.15 -2.72 -7.39
C THR A 16 -26.87 -2.68 -5.89
N TYR A 17 -26.98 -1.48 -5.28
CA TYR A 17 -26.80 -1.32 -3.84
C TYR A 17 -28.01 -1.86 -3.04
N ARG A 18 -29.23 -1.68 -3.60
CA ARG A 18 -30.45 -2.05 -2.91
C ARG A 18 -30.74 -3.56 -2.92
N TYR A 19 -30.17 -4.28 -3.89
CA TYR A 19 -30.42 -5.70 -4.08
C TYR A 19 -29.14 -6.53 -4.23
N PRO A 20 -28.26 -6.53 -3.22
CA PRO A 20 -26.98 -7.25 -3.31
C PRO A 20 -27.15 -8.76 -3.46
N GLY A 21 -28.20 -9.36 -2.88
CA GLY A 21 -28.49 -10.80 -2.98
C GLY A 21 -28.93 -11.21 -4.40
N ILE A 22 -29.72 -10.37 -5.09
CA ILE A 22 -30.10 -10.62 -6.49
C ILE A 22 -28.87 -10.53 -7.38
N LEU A 23 -27.98 -9.59 -7.10
CA LEU A 23 -26.73 -9.47 -7.85
C LEU A 23 -25.80 -10.66 -7.60
N ALA A 24 -25.63 -11.11 -6.37
CA ALA A 24 -24.85 -12.31 -6.08
C ALA A 24 -25.40 -13.51 -6.87
N TYR A 25 -26.72 -13.73 -6.84
CA TYR A 25 -27.38 -14.78 -7.62
C TYR A 25 -27.16 -14.64 -9.13
N LEU A 26 -27.26 -13.42 -9.67
CA LEU A 26 -27.01 -13.16 -11.09
C LEU A 26 -25.51 -13.34 -11.44
N PHE A 27 -24.60 -12.98 -10.55
CA PHE A 27 -23.17 -13.19 -10.74
C PHE A 27 -22.77 -14.67 -10.67
N ASP A 28 -23.46 -15.47 -9.87
CA ASP A 28 -23.25 -16.92 -9.80
C ASP A 28 -23.84 -17.65 -11.01
N ASN A 29 -24.78 -17.01 -11.73
CA ASN A 29 -25.37 -17.58 -12.93
C ASN A 29 -24.39 -17.45 -14.12
N GLN A 30 -23.91 -18.60 -14.61
CA GLN A 30 -22.95 -18.68 -15.72
C GLN A 30 -23.47 -18.02 -17.00
N LEU A 31 -24.77 -18.18 -17.31
CA LEU A 31 -25.39 -17.62 -18.48
C LEU A 31 -25.44 -16.08 -18.43
N PHE A 32 -25.76 -15.51 -17.28
CA PHE A 32 -25.74 -14.07 -17.07
C PHE A 32 -24.31 -13.50 -17.19
N ARG A 33 -23.32 -14.19 -16.63
CA ARG A 33 -21.90 -13.79 -16.72
C ARG A 33 -21.43 -13.75 -18.17
N GLU A 34 -21.67 -14.81 -18.94
CA GLU A 34 -21.16 -14.93 -20.29
C GLU A 34 -21.96 -14.10 -21.31
N SER A 35 -23.29 -14.06 -21.19
CA SER A 35 -24.15 -13.44 -22.19
C SER A 35 -24.42 -11.95 -21.94
N ILE A 36 -24.34 -11.47 -20.73
CA ILE A 36 -24.69 -10.08 -20.37
C ILE A 36 -23.50 -9.36 -19.74
N LEU A 37 -22.94 -9.90 -18.67
CA LEU A 37 -21.91 -9.21 -17.90
C LEU A 37 -20.59 -9.10 -18.67
N LYS A 38 -20.14 -10.17 -19.29
CA LYS A 38 -18.89 -10.18 -20.04
C LYS A 38 -18.93 -9.29 -21.29
N PRO A 39 -19.97 -9.32 -22.15
CA PRO A 39 -20.14 -8.36 -23.24
C PRO A 39 -20.27 -6.91 -22.74
N TYR A 40 -21.01 -6.68 -21.65
CA TYR A 40 -21.13 -5.36 -21.02
C TYR A 40 -19.77 -4.85 -20.54
N LEU A 41 -19.01 -5.64 -19.81
CA LEU A 41 -17.69 -5.28 -19.33
C LEU A 41 -16.68 -5.12 -20.49
N THR A 42 -16.81 -5.90 -21.55
CA THR A 42 -15.94 -5.83 -22.73
C THR A 42 -16.23 -4.60 -23.59
N ASN A 43 -17.51 -4.22 -23.77
CA ASN A 43 -17.92 -3.07 -24.57
C ASN A 43 -17.94 -1.73 -23.78
N ARG A 44 -17.83 -1.78 -22.48
CA ARG A 44 -17.80 -0.68 -21.56
C ARG A 44 -16.75 0.40 -21.91
N PRO A 45 -15.52 0.08 -22.36
CA PRO A 45 -14.52 1.05 -22.77
C PRO A 45 -14.99 1.99 -23.87
N ALA A 46 -15.77 1.52 -24.83
CA ALA A 46 -16.18 2.32 -26.01
C ALA A 46 -17.07 3.55 -25.63
N TRP A 47 -17.89 3.42 -24.61
CA TRP A 47 -18.75 4.50 -24.13
C TRP A 47 -17.93 5.62 -23.47
N PHE A 48 -17.00 5.23 -22.61
CA PHE A 48 -16.10 6.14 -21.90
C PHE A 48 -15.09 6.78 -22.83
N GLU A 49 -14.52 5.99 -23.74
CA GLU A 49 -13.60 6.48 -24.75
C GLU A 49 -14.18 7.61 -25.57
N ARG A 50 -15.45 7.46 -25.99
CA ARG A 50 -16.13 8.45 -26.80
C ARG A 50 -16.38 9.77 -26.04
N TYR A 51 -16.58 9.72 -24.72
CA TYR A 51 -16.85 10.91 -23.90
C TYR A 51 -15.57 11.66 -23.53
N PHE A 52 -14.50 10.96 -23.18
CA PHE A 52 -13.23 11.56 -22.76
C PHE A 52 -12.26 11.82 -23.92
N SER A 53 -12.44 11.17 -25.07
CA SER A 53 -11.62 11.37 -26.28
C SER A 53 -11.70 12.79 -26.90
N TRP A 54 -12.67 13.59 -26.48
CA TRP A 54 -12.85 14.97 -27.00
C TRP A 54 -11.91 15.99 -26.37
N LYS A 55 -11.32 15.68 -25.24
CA LYS A 55 -10.35 16.58 -24.60
C LYS A 55 -8.96 16.35 -25.21
N LYS A 56 -8.43 17.38 -25.85
CA LYS A 56 -7.04 17.35 -26.37
C LYS A 56 -6.08 17.64 -25.24
N PRO A 57 -4.87 17.03 -25.27
CA PRO A 57 -3.80 17.36 -24.35
C PRO A 57 -3.42 18.85 -24.46
N ALA A 58 -3.18 19.50 -23.33
CA ALA A 58 -2.72 20.90 -23.32
C ALA A 58 -1.19 20.96 -23.53
N LYS A 59 -0.78 21.58 -24.62
CA LYS A 59 0.65 21.74 -24.94
C LYS A 59 1.45 22.57 -23.91
N ASN A 60 0.80 23.55 -23.30
CA ASN A 60 1.46 24.52 -22.41
C ASN A 60 1.08 24.36 -20.94
N SER A 61 0.53 23.20 -20.53
CA SER A 61 0.24 22.94 -19.13
C SER A 61 1.51 22.63 -18.34
N ASN A 62 1.59 23.13 -17.11
CA ASN A 62 2.63 22.78 -16.15
C ASN A 62 2.13 21.75 -15.10
N HIS A 63 0.90 21.22 -15.26
CA HIS A 63 0.33 20.24 -14.37
C HIS A 63 0.84 18.83 -14.71
N VAL A 64 1.18 18.08 -13.67
CA VAL A 64 1.58 16.67 -13.72
C VAL A 64 0.64 15.88 -12.83
N LEU A 65 0.11 14.77 -13.35
CA LEU A 65 -0.68 13.81 -12.58
C LEU A 65 0.20 12.62 -12.18
N LEU A 66 0.33 12.39 -10.89
CA LEU A 66 0.99 11.22 -10.31
C LEU A 66 -0.05 10.26 -9.76
N LEU A 67 0.04 8.99 -10.14
CA LEU A 67 -0.89 7.94 -9.71
C LEU A 67 -0.23 6.98 -8.72
N ARG A 68 -0.89 6.78 -7.56
CA ARG A 68 -0.59 5.70 -6.61
C ARG A 68 -1.91 5.24 -6.00
N THR A 69 -2.46 4.13 -6.50
CA THR A 69 -3.78 3.63 -6.09
C THR A 69 -3.72 2.42 -5.16
N ASP A 70 -2.54 2.01 -4.78
CA ASP A 70 -2.19 0.85 -4.00
C ASP A 70 -2.44 1.02 -2.48
N ALA A 71 -1.94 0.08 -1.67
CA ALA A 71 -2.19 0.03 -0.24
C ALA A 71 -1.34 1.03 0.56
N ILE A 72 -1.54 1.07 1.88
CA ILE A 72 -0.82 1.98 2.79
C ILE A 72 0.69 1.71 2.76
N GLY A 73 1.09 0.43 2.78
CA GLY A 73 2.51 0.04 2.75
C GLY A 73 3.23 0.54 1.49
N ASP A 74 2.60 0.36 0.33
CA ASP A 74 3.14 0.81 -0.95
C ASP A 74 3.29 2.34 -1.01
N TYR A 75 2.30 3.08 -0.45
CA TYR A 75 2.41 4.53 -0.34
C TYR A 75 3.60 4.93 0.54
N ILE A 76 3.80 4.29 1.69
CA ILE A 76 4.94 4.59 2.59
C ILE A 76 6.29 4.31 1.92
N LEU A 77 6.38 3.21 1.16
CA LEU A 77 7.59 2.86 0.41
C LEU A 77 7.85 3.77 -0.80
N PHE A 78 6.83 4.48 -1.28
CA PHE A 78 6.95 5.36 -2.44
C PHE A 78 7.07 6.85 -2.06
N ARG A 79 6.47 7.31 -0.97
CA ARG A 79 6.19 8.73 -0.70
C ARG A 79 7.40 9.67 -0.79
N ASN A 80 8.58 9.23 -0.37
CA ASN A 80 9.80 10.05 -0.48
C ASN A 80 10.16 10.38 -1.93
N GLY A 81 9.66 9.60 -2.89
CA GLY A 81 9.76 9.88 -4.31
C GLY A 81 8.93 11.09 -4.76
N ILE A 82 7.85 11.45 -4.04
CA ILE A 82 7.04 12.66 -4.32
C ILE A 82 7.91 13.91 -4.08
N GLU A 83 8.63 13.95 -2.97
CA GLU A 83 9.57 15.00 -2.65
C GLU A 83 10.68 15.08 -3.69
N ALA A 84 11.34 13.95 -4.00
CA ALA A 84 12.41 13.86 -4.98
C ALA A 84 11.94 14.31 -6.38
N LEU A 85 10.74 13.92 -6.79
CA LEU A 85 10.14 14.38 -8.04
C LEU A 85 9.97 15.92 -8.04
N LYS A 86 9.46 16.48 -6.95
CA LYS A 86 9.20 17.91 -6.84
C LYS A 86 10.46 18.75 -6.74
N GLN A 87 11.56 18.19 -6.20
CA GLN A 87 12.86 18.85 -6.11
C GLN A 87 13.65 18.79 -7.43
N HIS A 88 13.31 17.86 -8.33
CA HIS A 88 14.01 17.71 -9.60
C HIS A 88 13.74 18.92 -10.51
N PRO A 89 14.78 19.52 -11.17
CA PRO A 89 14.64 20.73 -12.00
C PRO A 89 13.54 20.65 -13.06
N GLY A 90 13.36 19.48 -13.69
CA GLY A 90 12.31 19.24 -14.70
C GLY A 90 10.89 19.29 -14.16
N TYR A 91 10.70 19.20 -12.84
CA TYR A 91 9.40 19.16 -12.17
C TYR A 91 9.23 20.20 -11.06
N ALA A 92 10.28 20.92 -10.67
CA ALA A 92 10.23 21.91 -9.58
C ALA A 92 9.14 22.97 -9.77
N GLY A 93 8.98 23.49 -11.00
CA GLY A 93 7.92 24.42 -11.36
C GLY A 93 6.55 23.81 -11.66
N SER A 94 6.42 22.47 -11.61
CA SER A 94 5.16 21.80 -11.96
C SER A 94 4.16 21.84 -10.83
N GLN A 95 2.86 21.90 -11.18
CA GLN A 95 1.76 21.72 -10.27
C GLN A 95 1.40 20.22 -10.20
N LEU A 96 1.83 19.57 -9.12
CA LEU A 96 1.71 18.11 -8.96
C LEU A 96 0.33 17.78 -8.36
N THR A 97 -0.47 17.02 -9.08
CA THR A 97 -1.70 16.40 -8.57
C THR A 97 -1.42 14.94 -8.25
N LEU A 98 -1.72 14.51 -7.03
CA LEU A 98 -1.65 13.11 -6.62
C LEU A 98 -3.05 12.49 -6.69
N LEU A 99 -3.23 11.47 -7.53
CA LEU A 99 -4.37 10.56 -7.46
C LEU A 99 -4.00 9.35 -6.62
N GLY A 100 -4.66 9.20 -5.49
CA GLY A 100 -4.33 8.18 -4.51
C GLY A 100 -5.51 7.38 -3.97
N ASN A 101 -5.21 6.31 -3.24
CA ASN A 101 -6.21 5.56 -2.51
C ASN A 101 -6.69 6.36 -1.30
N GLY A 102 -8.00 6.45 -1.13
CA GLY A 102 -8.63 7.20 -0.03
C GLY A 102 -8.24 6.75 1.37
N ILE A 103 -7.82 5.50 1.51
CA ILE A 103 -7.45 4.91 2.81
C ILE A 103 -6.27 5.64 3.48
N TRP A 104 -5.34 6.18 2.70
CA TRP A 104 -4.19 6.92 3.21
C TRP A 104 -4.22 8.43 2.87
N ARG A 105 -5.37 8.95 2.41
CA ARG A 105 -5.52 10.36 2.03
C ARG A 105 -5.03 11.34 3.10
N ALA A 106 -5.54 11.20 4.32
CA ALA A 106 -5.19 12.11 5.41
C ALA A 106 -3.69 12.05 5.78
N LEU A 107 -3.08 10.88 5.62
CA LEU A 107 -1.66 10.69 5.83
C LEU A 107 -0.85 11.42 4.75
N ALA A 108 -1.22 11.27 3.48
CA ALA A 108 -0.54 11.96 2.38
C ALA A 108 -0.70 13.49 2.45
N GLU A 109 -1.88 13.97 2.86
CA GLU A 109 -2.09 15.39 3.08
C GLU A 109 -1.15 15.94 4.16
N GLN A 110 -0.94 15.18 5.23
CA GLN A 110 -0.04 15.57 6.32
C GLN A 110 1.44 15.49 5.92
N LEU A 111 1.88 14.39 5.30
CA LEU A 111 3.30 14.13 5.06
C LEU A 111 3.81 14.79 3.77
N ASP A 112 2.99 14.83 2.74
CA ASP A 112 3.38 15.22 1.39
C ASP A 112 2.58 16.40 0.83
N GLY A 113 1.59 16.91 1.56
CA GLY A 113 0.73 18.03 1.12
C GLY A 113 1.49 19.26 0.68
N LYS A 114 2.64 19.56 1.31
CA LYS A 114 3.53 20.67 0.94
C LYS A 114 4.13 20.57 -0.47
N TYR A 115 4.17 19.37 -1.04
CA TYR A 115 4.68 19.11 -2.39
C TYR A 115 3.57 19.04 -3.45
N LEU A 116 2.31 18.96 -3.01
CA LEU A 116 1.16 18.76 -3.87
C LEU A 116 0.39 20.06 -4.11
N HIS A 117 0.02 20.28 -5.37
CA HIS A 117 -0.95 21.31 -5.72
C HIS A 117 -2.39 20.86 -5.41
N GLN A 118 -2.68 19.57 -5.65
CA GLN A 118 -3.98 18.96 -5.43
C GLN A 118 -3.82 17.49 -5.08
N GLN A 119 -4.70 17.01 -4.20
CA GLN A 119 -4.87 15.57 -3.96
C GLN A 119 -6.30 15.16 -4.33
N VAL A 120 -6.39 14.18 -5.23
CA VAL A 120 -7.62 13.49 -5.58
C VAL A 120 -7.54 12.07 -5.00
N SER A 121 -8.59 11.66 -4.31
CA SER A 121 -8.61 10.33 -3.69
C SER A 121 -9.75 9.50 -4.23
N LEU A 122 -9.49 8.22 -4.43
CA LEU A 122 -10.51 7.25 -4.81
C LEU A 122 -10.70 6.19 -3.73
N ASN A 123 -11.93 5.74 -3.57
CA ASN A 123 -12.21 4.48 -2.86
C ASN A 123 -11.91 3.33 -3.81
N ARG A 124 -10.83 2.59 -3.54
CA ARG A 124 -10.35 1.54 -4.44
C ARG A 124 -11.38 0.43 -4.64
N LYS A 125 -12.10 0.04 -3.57
CA LYS A 125 -13.16 -0.99 -3.63
C LYS A 125 -14.29 -0.56 -4.57
N ASP A 126 -14.80 0.66 -4.43
CA ASP A 126 -15.85 1.19 -5.29
C ASP A 126 -15.34 1.42 -6.72
N PHE A 127 -14.10 1.88 -6.87
CA PHE A 127 -13.50 2.14 -8.18
C PHE A 127 -13.29 0.86 -9.00
N LEU A 128 -12.91 -0.23 -8.36
CA LEU A 128 -12.72 -1.54 -9.00
C LEU A 128 -14.04 -2.30 -9.16
N HIS A 129 -15.09 -1.89 -8.45
CA HIS A 129 -16.37 -2.58 -8.52
C HIS A 129 -17.01 -2.42 -9.92
N PRO A 130 -17.31 -3.52 -10.61
CA PRO A 130 -17.75 -3.47 -12.01
C PRO A 130 -19.04 -2.68 -12.23
N LEU A 131 -19.88 -2.52 -11.23
CA LEU A 131 -21.18 -1.86 -11.31
C LEU A 131 -21.18 -0.42 -10.75
N ARG A 132 -20.03 0.14 -10.39
CA ARG A 132 -19.87 1.49 -9.85
C ARG A 132 -19.40 2.51 -10.89
N GLU A 133 -20.01 2.50 -12.06
CA GLU A 133 -19.60 3.36 -13.18
C GLU A 133 -19.77 4.84 -12.91
N LYS A 134 -20.83 5.21 -12.22
CA LYS A 134 -21.06 6.60 -11.82
C LYS A 134 -19.87 7.13 -11.01
N TYR A 135 -19.43 6.36 -10.02
CA TYR A 135 -18.31 6.74 -9.18
C TYR A 135 -17.01 6.87 -9.97
N ARG A 136 -16.74 5.94 -10.89
CA ARG A 136 -15.58 6.05 -11.79
C ARG A 136 -15.61 7.30 -12.65
N CYS A 137 -16.80 7.63 -13.21
CA CYS A 137 -16.99 8.85 -13.98
C CYS A 137 -16.73 10.09 -13.13
N GLU A 138 -17.23 10.11 -11.89
CA GLU A 138 -17.05 11.25 -10.99
C GLU A 138 -15.56 11.48 -10.69
N VAL A 139 -14.81 10.42 -10.41
CA VAL A 139 -13.34 10.48 -10.22
C VAL A 139 -12.65 11.01 -11.48
N LEU A 140 -12.97 10.48 -12.66
CA LEU A 140 -12.38 10.95 -13.92
C LEU A 140 -12.76 12.41 -14.23
N TRP A 141 -13.98 12.83 -13.95
CA TRP A 141 -14.35 14.23 -14.13
C TRP A 141 -13.61 15.16 -13.20
N GLU A 142 -13.41 14.74 -11.95
CA GLU A 142 -12.62 15.52 -11.00
C GLU A 142 -11.20 15.71 -11.51
N ILE A 143 -10.54 14.63 -11.90
CA ILE A 143 -9.19 14.68 -12.47
C ILE A 143 -9.16 15.52 -13.74
N ASN A 144 -10.10 15.30 -14.66
CA ASN A 144 -10.12 15.98 -15.95
C ASN A 144 -10.63 17.43 -15.91
N LYS A 145 -10.89 18.03 -14.74
CA LYS A 145 -11.01 19.47 -14.58
C LYS A 145 -9.68 20.17 -14.88
N THR A 146 -8.57 19.48 -14.61
CA THR A 146 -7.21 19.94 -14.88
C THR A 146 -6.73 19.35 -16.20
N GLN A 147 -5.93 20.11 -16.94
CA GLN A 147 -5.26 19.63 -18.14
C GLN A 147 -3.80 19.32 -17.80
N TYR A 148 -3.38 18.09 -18.04
CA TYR A 148 -2.03 17.64 -17.70
C TYR A 148 -1.10 17.62 -18.92
N ARG A 149 0.17 18.06 -18.71
CA ARG A 149 1.23 17.81 -19.70
C ARG A 149 1.67 16.35 -19.65
N GLU A 150 1.71 15.78 -18.43
CA GLU A 150 2.21 14.44 -18.19
C GLU A 150 1.35 13.72 -17.13
N VAL A 151 1.19 12.42 -17.34
CA VAL A 151 0.64 11.47 -16.37
C VAL A 151 1.72 10.45 -16.06
N ILE A 152 2.03 10.23 -14.78
CA ILE A 152 3.06 9.30 -14.31
C ILE A 152 2.38 8.23 -13.45
N TYR A 153 2.49 6.96 -13.85
CA TYR A 153 2.07 5.80 -13.06
C TYR A 153 3.28 4.89 -12.79
N PRO A 154 4.06 5.16 -11.71
CA PRO A 154 5.34 4.53 -11.45
C PRO A 154 5.21 3.22 -10.65
N ALA A 155 4.11 2.49 -10.79
CA ALA A 155 3.89 1.23 -10.09
C ALA A 155 4.49 0.06 -10.88
N MET A 156 5.28 -0.79 -10.21
CA MET A 156 5.79 -2.02 -10.79
C MET A 156 4.64 -2.99 -11.10
N SER A 157 3.83 -3.30 -10.12
CA SER A 157 2.64 -4.12 -10.29
C SER A 157 1.45 -3.23 -10.69
N ARG A 158 1.37 -2.93 -11.99
CA ARG A 158 0.29 -2.10 -12.53
C ARG A 158 -1.05 -2.82 -12.47
N GLU A 159 -2.11 -2.05 -12.33
CA GLU A 159 -3.48 -2.54 -12.29
C GLU A 159 -4.24 -2.08 -13.54
N PHE A 160 -4.61 -3.01 -14.41
CA PHE A 160 -5.28 -2.71 -15.68
C PHE A 160 -6.60 -1.94 -15.49
N TRP A 161 -7.43 -2.35 -14.52
CA TRP A 161 -8.74 -1.75 -14.25
C TRP A 161 -8.72 -0.56 -13.29
N ALA A 162 -7.56 -0.22 -12.76
CA ALA A 162 -7.39 0.95 -11.91
C ALA A 162 -6.43 1.97 -12.55
N GLY A 163 -5.12 1.84 -12.32
CA GLY A 163 -4.14 2.81 -12.77
C GLY A 163 -4.07 2.93 -14.30
N ASP A 164 -3.92 1.83 -15.03
CA ASP A 164 -3.88 1.83 -16.50
C ASP A 164 -5.16 2.42 -17.10
N TRP A 165 -6.31 2.07 -16.51
CA TRP A 165 -7.60 2.59 -16.96
C TRP A 165 -7.70 4.12 -16.77
N VAL A 166 -7.21 4.67 -15.66
CA VAL A 166 -7.14 6.13 -15.46
C VAL A 166 -6.21 6.77 -16.48
N VAL A 167 -4.99 6.25 -16.64
CA VAL A 167 -4.01 6.78 -17.61
C VAL A 167 -4.59 6.80 -19.02
N LYS A 168 -5.35 5.77 -19.40
CA LYS A 168 -6.03 5.73 -20.71
C LYS A 168 -6.97 6.92 -20.90
N HIS A 169 -7.75 7.28 -19.88
CA HIS A 169 -8.83 8.27 -19.98
C HIS A 169 -8.45 9.68 -19.54
N VAL A 170 -7.19 9.92 -19.17
CA VAL A 170 -6.67 11.27 -18.92
C VAL A 170 -5.87 11.74 -20.13
N PRO A 171 -6.31 12.82 -20.79
CA PRO A 171 -5.57 13.40 -21.92
C PRO A 171 -4.32 14.10 -21.41
N ALA A 172 -3.16 13.59 -21.83
CA ALA A 172 -1.84 14.17 -21.55
C ALA A 172 -0.92 13.96 -22.74
N MET A 173 0.08 14.85 -22.92
CA MET A 173 1.08 14.73 -23.96
C MET A 173 2.04 13.57 -23.72
N VAL A 174 2.42 13.38 -22.45
CA VAL A 174 3.29 12.29 -22.01
C VAL A 174 2.52 11.40 -21.03
N LYS A 175 2.56 10.12 -21.30
CA LYS A 175 1.98 9.07 -20.43
C LYS A 175 3.10 8.13 -20.06
N THR A 176 3.66 8.33 -18.89
CA THR A 176 4.80 7.56 -18.37
C THR A 176 4.29 6.43 -17.49
N GLY A 177 4.71 5.21 -17.78
CA GLY A 177 4.44 4.02 -16.97
C GLY A 177 5.66 3.14 -16.83
N VAL A 178 5.51 2.01 -16.16
CA VAL A 178 6.52 0.98 -15.99
C VAL A 178 6.14 -0.23 -16.83
N SER A 179 7.10 -0.94 -17.45
CA SER A 179 6.79 -2.19 -18.17
C SER A 179 6.07 -3.18 -17.27
N GLY A 180 6.44 -3.18 -15.99
CA GLY A 180 5.70 -3.84 -14.94
C GLY A 180 5.88 -5.35 -14.91
N ASP A 181 5.17 -5.96 -13.97
CA ASP A 181 4.97 -7.39 -13.84
C ASP A 181 3.47 -7.73 -14.00
N ASN A 182 3.13 -9.01 -14.05
CA ASN A 182 1.75 -9.47 -14.14
C ASN A 182 1.14 -9.79 -12.76
N HIS A 183 1.82 -9.45 -11.66
CA HIS A 183 1.40 -9.82 -10.31
C HIS A 183 -0.04 -9.37 -9.98
N CYS A 184 -0.39 -8.12 -10.30
CA CYS A 184 -1.75 -7.59 -10.10
C CYS A 184 -2.69 -7.83 -11.29
N MET A 185 -2.18 -8.25 -12.45
CA MET A 185 -2.99 -8.45 -13.65
C MET A 185 -3.38 -9.91 -13.86
N PHE A 186 -2.54 -10.85 -13.42
CA PHE A 186 -2.68 -12.30 -13.59
C PHE A 186 -2.93 -12.73 -15.04
N ASP A 187 -2.59 -11.86 -16.02
CA ASP A 187 -2.91 -12.02 -17.44
C ASP A 187 -1.93 -11.20 -18.28
N GLU A 188 -1.05 -11.89 -18.99
CA GLU A 188 -0.04 -11.29 -19.86
C GLU A 188 -0.66 -10.43 -20.97
N ALA A 189 -1.81 -10.84 -21.50
CA ALA A 189 -2.50 -10.06 -22.55
C ALA A 189 -2.97 -8.70 -22.00
N LYS A 190 -3.40 -8.62 -20.75
CA LYS A 190 -3.76 -7.35 -20.09
C LYS A 190 -2.53 -6.48 -19.84
N LEU A 191 -1.41 -7.08 -19.44
CA LEU A 191 -0.16 -6.35 -19.25
C LEU A 191 0.29 -5.70 -20.58
N GLN A 192 0.26 -6.44 -21.66
CA GLN A 192 0.60 -5.95 -23.00
C GLN A 192 -0.40 -4.88 -23.49
N ALA A 193 -1.70 -5.11 -23.30
CA ALA A 193 -2.73 -4.13 -23.67
C ALA A 193 -2.58 -2.84 -22.86
N GLY A 194 -2.32 -2.95 -21.55
CA GLY A 194 -2.03 -1.82 -20.67
C GLY A 194 -0.77 -1.06 -21.12
N SER A 195 0.28 -1.77 -21.53
CA SER A 195 1.53 -1.16 -21.95
C SER A 195 1.38 -0.27 -23.21
N ARG A 196 0.43 -0.56 -24.08
CA ARG A 196 0.14 0.26 -25.29
C ARG A 196 -0.49 1.63 -24.98
N ILE A 197 -0.94 1.85 -23.75
CA ILE A 197 -1.54 3.12 -23.31
C ILE A 197 -0.45 4.20 -23.13
N TYR A 198 0.78 3.78 -22.83
CA TYR A 198 1.89 4.65 -22.52
C TYR A 198 2.69 4.98 -23.77
N ASN A 199 3.12 6.24 -23.87
CA ASN A 199 4.09 6.65 -24.90
C ASN A 199 5.52 6.77 -24.34
N ARG A 200 5.68 6.59 -23.01
CA ARG A 200 6.96 6.46 -22.33
C ARG A 200 6.87 5.30 -21.32
N LEU A 201 7.51 4.19 -21.64
CA LEU A 201 7.51 3.00 -20.79
C LEU A 201 8.90 2.77 -20.21
N ILE A 202 8.98 2.72 -18.88
CA ILE A 202 10.22 2.52 -18.14
C ILE A 202 10.40 1.02 -17.90
N ALA A 203 11.54 0.47 -18.29
CA ALA A 203 11.95 -0.88 -17.95
C ALA A 203 12.72 -0.85 -16.61
N PRO A 204 12.21 -1.45 -15.53
CA PRO A 204 12.91 -1.53 -14.27
C PRO A 204 14.09 -2.50 -14.38
N ASP A 205 15.09 -2.32 -13.51
CA ASP A 205 16.18 -3.27 -13.36
C ASP A 205 15.68 -4.53 -12.63
N PRO A 206 15.77 -5.71 -13.25
CA PRO A 206 15.33 -6.96 -12.61
C PRO A 206 16.16 -7.33 -11.38
N GLY A 207 17.39 -6.81 -11.24
CA GLY A 207 18.23 -7.04 -10.06
C GLY A 207 17.81 -6.23 -8.84
N VAL A 208 16.98 -5.20 -9.01
CA VAL A 208 16.46 -4.39 -7.89
C VAL A 208 15.12 -4.94 -7.45
N VAL A 209 15.12 -5.73 -6.39
CA VAL A 209 13.92 -6.47 -5.92
C VAL A 209 13.17 -5.73 -4.83
N PHE A 210 13.86 -5.16 -3.83
CA PHE A 210 13.22 -4.49 -2.70
C PHE A 210 12.39 -3.28 -3.16
N GLU A 211 11.13 -3.23 -2.77
CA GLU A 211 10.15 -2.29 -3.36
C GLU A 211 10.52 -0.82 -3.16
N PHE A 212 11.14 -0.47 -2.03
CA PHE A 212 11.63 0.90 -1.81
C PHE A 212 12.75 1.27 -2.80
N ASP A 213 13.73 0.38 -3.00
CA ASP A 213 14.84 0.60 -3.92
C ASP A 213 14.36 0.61 -5.37
N ARG A 214 13.40 -0.26 -5.69
CA ARG A 214 12.74 -0.30 -6.99
C ARG A 214 12.00 1.00 -7.29
N ASN A 215 11.31 1.58 -6.33
CA ASN A 215 10.68 2.89 -6.47
C ASN A 215 11.72 3.99 -6.75
N ARG A 216 12.89 3.97 -6.07
CA ARG A 216 14.00 4.90 -6.32
C ARG A 216 14.59 4.74 -7.71
N GLU A 217 14.80 3.52 -8.13
CA GLU A 217 15.34 3.16 -9.44
C GLU A 217 14.39 3.60 -10.57
N ILE A 218 13.11 3.25 -10.49
CA ILE A 218 12.08 3.65 -11.46
C ILE A 218 11.99 5.18 -11.57
N LEU A 219 11.92 5.88 -10.43
CA LEU A 219 11.88 7.34 -10.43
C LEU A 219 13.16 7.96 -10.99
N GLY A 220 14.33 7.39 -10.69
CA GLY A 220 15.59 7.82 -11.28
C GLY A 220 15.54 7.76 -12.81
N LYS A 221 15.06 6.66 -13.38
CA LYS A 221 14.87 6.52 -14.84
C LYS A 221 13.81 7.49 -15.40
N ILE A 222 12.71 7.73 -14.67
CA ILE A 222 11.71 8.74 -15.05
C ILE A 222 12.34 10.12 -15.11
N LEU A 223 13.19 10.46 -14.16
CA LEU A 223 13.90 11.73 -14.05
C LEU A 223 15.16 11.81 -14.95
N GLN A 224 15.43 10.79 -15.77
CA GLN A 224 16.56 10.71 -16.69
C GLN A 224 17.93 10.83 -15.98
N GLY A 225 18.01 10.28 -14.77
CA GLY A 225 19.18 10.29 -13.92
C GLY A 225 19.51 8.90 -13.34
N ASN A 226 20.49 8.88 -12.46
CA ASN A 226 20.84 7.71 -11.67
C ASN A 226 19.73 7.40 -10.62
N PRO A 227 19.72 6.20 -10.02
CA PRO A 227 18.84 5.91 -8.89
C PRO A 227 18.93 7.01 -7.83
N LEU A 228 17.78 7.42 -7.33
CA LEU A 228 17.70 8.53 -6.38
C LEU A 228 18.32 8.15 -5.03
N ALA A 229 19.17 9.00 -4.49
CA ALA A 229 19.91 8.73 -3.26
C ALA A 229 19.18 9.26 -2.00
N TYR A 230 17.91 8.91 -1.82
CA TYR A 230 17.19 9.20 -0.57
C TYR A 230 16.97 7.93 0.25
N LYS A 231 16.87 8.08 1.58
CA LYS A 231 16.45 7.00 2.50
C LYS A 231 14.96 7.05 2.72
N GLN A 232 14.39 5.91 3.04
CA GLN A 232 13.00 5.88 3.52
C GLN A 232 12.93 6.63 4.85
N HIS A 233 12.15 7.71 4.89
CA HIS A 233 11.96 8.48 6.10
C HIS A 233 10.57 9.08 6.20
N ILE A 234 10.11 9.26 7.42
CA ILE A 234 8.95 10.05 7.77
C ILE A 234 9.46 11.20 8.63
N ASP A 235 9.18 12.43 8.20
CA ASP A 235 9.55 13.60 8.99
C ASP A 235 8.83 13.56 10.33
N SER A 236 9.61 13.43 11.37
CA SER A 236 9.12 13.33 12.76
C SER A 236 9.37 14.62 13.56
N SER A 237 9.82 15.69 12.92
CA SER A 237 10.13 16.98 13.56
C SER A 237 8.95 17.56 14.36
N ASP A 238 7.73 17.37 13.87
CA ASP A 238 6.49 17.79 14.52
C ASP A 238 5.94 16.76 15.54
N LEU A 239 6.58 15.58 15.64
CA LEU A 239 6.16 14.54 16.55
C LEU A 239 6.85 14.75 17.92
N LYS A 240 6.04 14.95 18.95
CA LYS A 240 6.57 15.09 20.31
C LYS A 240 6.77 13.74 20.97
N LYS A 241 7.89 13.56 21.64
CA LYS A 241 8.09 12.43 22.57
C LYS A 241 7.40 12.71 23.88
N TYR A 242 6.41 11.86 24.21
CA TYR A 242 5.60 12.00 25.44
C TYR A 242 5.88 10.92 26.47
N VAL A 243 6.81 9.99 26.20
CA VAL A 243 6.90 8.75 26.94
C VAL A 243 7.70 8.91 28.23
N ARG A 244 7.03 8.64 29.36
CA ARG A 244 7.65 8.53 30.68
C ARG A 244 8.02 7.08 31.05
N LYS A 245 7.39 6.09 30.44
CA LYS A 245 7.65 4.64 30.67
C LYS A 245 7.69 3.92 29.34
N PRO A 246 8.63 2.98 29.15
CA PRO A 246 8.70 2.16 27.94
C PRO A 246 7.41 1.37 27.72
N PHE A 247 7.08 1.15 26.45
CA PHE A 247 5.94 0.31 26.08
C PHE A 247 6.20 -0.47 24.78
N LEU A 248 5.63 -1.65 24.76
CA LEU A 248 5.59 -2.54 23.60
C LEU A 248 4.29 -2.33 22.83
N VAL A 249 4.37 -2.15 21.52
CA VAL A 249 3.20 -2.17 20.64
C VAL A 249 3.07 -3.55 20.01
N LEU A 250 1.91 -4.19 20.22
CA LEU A 250 1.49 -5.38 19.48
C LEU A 250 0.62 -4.95 18.30
N PHE A 251 0.98 -5.38 17.10
CA PHE A 251 0.22 -5.13 15.89
C PHE A 251 -0.08 -6.47 15.19
N PRO A 252 -1.04 -7.26 15.70
CA PRO A 252 -1.30 -8.63 15.27
C PRO A 252 -2.05 -8.72 13.93
N GLY A 253 -2.54 -7.60 13.38
CA GLY A 253 -3.28 -7.55 12.14
C GLY A 253 -2.51 -8.03 10.92
N GLY A 254 -3.24 -8.30 9.83
CA GLY A 254 -2.69 -8.70 8.54
C GLY A 254 -3.80 -8.86 7.52
N THR A 255 -3.50 -8.68 6.24
CA THR A 255 -4.48 -8.71 5.13
C THR A 255 -4.99 -10.11 4.81
N ALA A 256 -4.26 -11.15 5.18
CA ALA A 256 -4.61 -12.55 4.93
C ALA A 256 -4.28 -13.41 6.14
N ASP A 257 -5.16 -14.36 6.47
CA ASP A 257 -5.05 -15.18 7.68
C ASP A 257 -3.76 -16.02 7.70
N TYR A 258 -3.32 -16.53 6.56
CA TYR A 258 -2.09 -17.33 6.45
C TYR A 258 -0.80 -16.53 6.71
N ARG A 259 -0.89 -15.18 6.80
CA ARG A 259 0.20 -14.26 7.15
C ARG A 259 0.11 -13.75 8.58
N ARG A 260 -0.85 -14.24 9.36
CA ARG A 260 -1.09 -13.78 10.73
C ARG A 260 -0.56 -14.80 11.73
N TRP A 261 0.42 -14.39 12.50
CA TRP A 261 0.92 -15.18 13.61
C TRP A 261 -0.18 -15.32 14.68
N PRO A 262 -0.31 -16.48 15.35
CA PRO A 262 -1.39 -16.72 16.31
C PRO A 262 -1.45 -15.66 17.41
N LYS A 263 -2.65 -15.19 17.72
CA LYS A 263 -2.89 -14.17 18.76
C LYS A 263 -2.41 -14.63 20.14
N GLU A 264 -2.50 -15.93 20.41
CA GLU A 264 -2.03 -16.57 21.62
C GLU A 264 -0.54 -16.31 21.84
N ARG A 265 0.23 -16.45 20.79
CA ARG A 265 1.69 -16.25 20.80
C ARG A 265 2.07 -14.77 20.97
N PHE A 266 1.29 -13.84 20.41
CA PHE A 266 1.44 -12.41 20.70
C PHE A 266 1.23 -12.13 22.19
N ALA A 267 0.24 -12.77 22.82
CA ALA A 267 -0.03 -12.60 24.25
C ALA A 267 1.11 -13.17 25.11
N GLU A 268 1.69 -14.32 24.73
CA GLU A 268 2.82 -14.92 25.44
C GLU A 268 4.07 -14.04 25.39
N VAL A 269 4.43 -13.53 24.21
CA VAL A 269 5.52 -12.55 24.06
C VAL A 269 5.27 -11.31 24.90
N ALA A 270 4.05 -10.80 24.92
CA ALA A 270 3.71 -9.63 25.73
C ALA A 270 3.83 -9.91 27.23
N LYS A 271 3.36 -11.07 27.71
CA LYS A 271 3.53 -11.50 29.13
C LYS A 271 4.99 -11.53 29.50
N TYR A 272 5.84 -12.11 28.66
CA TYR A 272 7.28 -12.20 28.90
C TYR A 272 7.92 -10.81 29.07
N PHE A 273 7.72 -9.91 28.11
CA PHE A 273 8.34 -8.57 28.15
C PHE A 273 7.74 -7.66 29.22
N ALA A 274 6.46 -7.80 29.55
CA ALA A 274 5.87 -7.06 30.67
C ALA A 274 6.47 -7.48 32.01
N ALA A 275 6.66 -8.79 32.22
CA ALA A 275 7.21 -9.33 33.46
C ALA A 275 8.70 -8.98 33.64
N ASN A 276 9.50 -9.15 32.60
CA ASN A 276 10.96 -8.99 32.71
C ASN A 276 11.44 -7.54 32.56
N ASN A 277 10.67 -6.68 31.85
CA ASN A 277 11.12 -5.31 31.55
C ASN A 277 10.21 -4.22 32.13
N ASN A 278 9.15 -4.58 32.86
CA ASN A 278 8.14 -3.65 33.38
C ASN A 278 7.56 -2.71 32.30
N TRP A 279 7.40 -3.23 31.08
CA TRP A 279 6.86 -2.47 29.95
C TRP A 279 5.33 -2.50 29.96
N ARG A 280 4.74 -1.39 29.56
CA ARG A 280 3.31 -1.34 29.23
C ARG A 280 3.08 -2.01 27.88
N ILE A 281 1.90 -2.57 27.70
CA ILE A 281 1.49 -3.18 26.44
C ILE A 281 0.44 -2.30 25.77
N VAL A 282 0.62 -2.03 24.48
CA VAL A 282 -0.37 -1.33 23.67
C VAL A 282 -0.73 -2.23 22.49
N ILE A 283 -1.99 -2.57 22.35
CA ILE A 283 -2.48 -3.34 21.20
C ILE A 283 -3.03 -2.35 20.19
N ALA A 284 -2.53 -2.37 18.96
CA ALA A 284 -2.93 -1.46 17.90
C ALA A 284 -3.23 -2.23 16.59
N GLY A 285 -4.03 -1.65 15.74
CA GLY A 285 -4.45 -2.20 14.44
C GLY A 285 -5.73 -1.56 13.94
N GLY A 286 -6.24 -2.01 12.81
CA GLY A 286 -7.52 -1.57 12.28
C GLY A 286 -8.72 -2.17 13.04
N PRO A 287 -9.95 -1.76 12.69
CA PRO A 287 -11.16 -2.28 13.32
C PRO A 287 -11.38 -3.78 13.06
N GLU A 288 -10.78 -4.33 12.02
CA GLU A 288 -10.88 -5.74 11.65
C GLU A 288 -10.28 -6.71 12.67
N ILE A 289 -9.39 -6.23 13.56
CA ILE A 289 -8.77 -7.04 14.61
C ILE A 289 -9.39 -6.80 15.99
N ALA A 290 -10.55 -6.14 16.09
CA ALA A 290 -11.12 -5.74 17.37
C ALA A 290 -11.36 -6.92 18.33
N ASP A 291 -11.88 -8.03 17.82
CA ASP A 291 -12.16 -9.24 18.62
C ASP A 291 -10.87 -9.92 19.08
N GLU A 292 -9.88 -9.99 18.19
CA GLU A 292 -8.57 -10.55 18.50
C GLU A 292 -7.83 -9.71 19.55
N ALA A 293 -7.88 -8.39 19.39
CA ALA A 293 -7.30 -7.45 20.35
C ALA A 293 -7.99 -7.50 21.72
N ALA A 294 -9.31 -7.70 21.76
CA ALA A 294 -10.06 -7.88 23.00
C ALA A 294 -9.65 -9.19 23.69
N TRP A 295 -9.50 -10.27 22.95
CA TRP A 295 -9.03 -11.54 23.46
C TRP A 295 -7.60 -11.43 24.03
N ILE A 296 -6.66 -10.81 23.31
CA ILE A 296 -5.29 -10.58 23.81
C ILE A 296 -5.32 -9.73 25.09
N GLN A 297 -6.17 -8.69 25.14
CA GLN A 297 -6.30 -7.85 26.33
C GLN A 297 -6.78 -8.65 27.54
N GLN A 298 -7.73 -9.57 27.36
CA GLN A 298 -8.24 -10.46 28.41
C GLN A 298 -7.14 -11.40 28.91
N GLU A 299 -6.36 -12.02 28.01
CA GLU A 299 -5.25 -12.88 28.36
C GLU A 299 -4.13 -12.19 29.14
N LEU A 300 -4.04 -10.87 29.01
CA LEU A 300 -3.09 -10.01 29.71
C LEU A 300 -3.69 -9.33 30.95
N GLU A 301 -4.78 -9.88 31.50
CA GLU A 301 -5.39 -9.33 32.71
C GLU A 301 -4.37 -9.28 33.88
N GLY A 302 -4.39 -8.19 34.62
CA GLY A 302 -3.40 -7.91 35.69
C GLY A 302 -2.14 -7.17 35.21
N LEU A 303 -1.91 -7.05 33.89
CA LEU A 303 -0.84 -6.25 33.31
C LEU A 303 -1.33 -4.87 32.87
N SER A 304 -0.40 -3.92 32.67
CA SER A 304 -0.72 -2.58 32.16
C SER A 304 -0.95 -2.63 30.64
N VAL A 305 -2.18 -2.86 30.21
CA VAL A 305 -2.57 -3.01 28.80
C VAL A 305 -3.49 -1.88 28.36
N LEU A 306 -3.22 -1.32 27.16
CA LEU A 306 -4.07 -0.36 26.49
C LEU A 306 -4.48 -0.90 25.10
N ASN A 307 -5.77 -1.14 24.88
CA ASN A 307 -6.30 -1.60 23.61
C ASN A 307 -6.78 -0.41 22.77
N LEU A 308 -6.06 -0.13 21.69
CA LEU A 308 -6.29 0.92 20.69
C LEU A 308 -6.73 0.37 19.32
N ALA A 309 -7.00 -0.93 19.18
CA ALA A 309 -7.47 -1.52 17.93
C ALA A 309 -8.74 -0.82 17.42
N GLY A 310 -8.73 -0.36 16.17
CA GLY A 310 -9.83 0.41 15.57
C GLY A 310 -10.05 1.82 16.13
N LYS A 311 -9.22 2.28 17.06
CA LYS A 311 -9.40 3.56 17.77
C LYS A 311 -8.38 4.64 17.38
N THR A 312 -7.47 4.34 16.46
CA THR A 312 -6.44 5.27 16.02
C THR A 312 -6.61 5.66 14.56
N THR A 313 -6.40 6.93 14.26
CA THR A 313 -6.11 7.38 12.90
C THR A 313 -4.69 6.99 12.51
N LEU A 314 -4.35 6.99 11.22
CA LEU A 314 -2.97 6.73 10.77
C LEU A 314 -1.95 7.70 11.38
N LYS A 315 -2.35 8.96 11.59
CA LYS A 315 -1.53 9.95 12.30
C LYS A 315 -1.25 9.56 13.75
N GLN A 316 -2.28 9.13 14.47
CA GLN A 316 -2.13 8.68 15.86
C GLN A 316 -1.31 7.40 15.95
N LEU A 317 -1.50 6.48 14.99
CA LEU A 317 -0.69 5.27 14.87
C LEU A 317 0.79 5.60 14.64
N MET A 318 1.08 6.55 13.75
CA MET A 318 2.44 7.04 13.51
C MET A 318 3.07 7.62 14.79
N LEU A 319 2.33 8.46 15.53
CA LEU A 319 2.77 9.00 16.81
C LEU A 319 3.00 7.91 17.87
N LEU A 320 2.15 6.88 17.89
CA LEU A 320 2.30 5.72 18.76
C LEU A 320 3.60 4.97 18.44
N PHE A 321 3.86 4.67 17.18
CA PHE A 321 5.07 3.98 16.75
C PHE A 321 6.35 4.80 17.03
N PHE A 322 6.32 6.11 16.76
CA PHE A 322 7.43 6.99 17.07
C PHE A 322 7.79 7.04 18.56
N ASN A 323 6.82 6.84 19.44
CA ASN A 323 6.99 6.85 20.89
C ASN A 323 7.21 5.47 21.51
N SER A 324 7.03 4.39 20.76
CA SER A 324 7.19 3.02 21.26
C SER A 324 8.66 2.69 21.54
N SER A 325 8.88 1.77 22.46
CA SER A 325 10.20 1.19 22.71
C SER A 325 10.48 0.06 21.72
N LEU A 326 9.43 -0.67 21.36
CA LEU A 326 9.46 -1.75 20.39
C LEU A 326 8.06 -1.96 19.79
N ILE A 327 8.03 -2.37 18.53
CA ILE A 327 6.83 -2.80 17.83
C ILE A 327 7.00 -4.28 17.48
N VAL A 328 6.03 -5.13 17.79
CA VAL A 328 5.96 -6.52 17.30
C VAL A 328 4.75 -6.64 16.40
N SER A 329 4.99 -7.01 15.15
CA SER A 329 3.96 -7.02 14.12
C SER A 329 4.14 -8.17 13.15
N ASN A 330 3.04 -8.65 12.58
CA ASN A 330 3.11 -9.38 11.31
C ASN A 330 3.69 -8.50 10.20
N GLU A 331 4.12 -9.10 9.10
CA GLU A 331 4.56 -8.37 7.91
C GLU A 331 3.36 -7.59 7.31
N THR A 332 3.33 -6.28 7.59
CA THR A 332 2.28 -5.34 7.16
C THR A 332 2.85 -3.93 7.00
N SER A 333 1.97 -2.97 6.66
CA SER A 333 2.37 -1.55 6.59
C SER A 333 2.99 -0.98 7.86
N SER A 334 2.73 -1.57 9.04
CA SER A 334 3.32 -1.17 10.33
C SER A 334 4.85 -1.20 10.30
N ILE A 335 5.42 -2.22 9.65
CA ILE A 335 6.88 -2.37 9.51
C ILE A 335 7.45 -1.25 8.61
N HIS A 336 6.77 -0.89 7.54
CA HIS A 336 7.18 0.21 6.67
C HIS A 336 7.09 1.57 7.39
N PHE A 337 6.07 1.76 8.26
CA PHE A 337 6.01 2.93 9.15
C PHE A 337 7.17 2.96 10.13
N ALA A 338 7.47 1.83 10.78
CA ALA A 338 8.56 1.72 11.73
C ALA A 338 9.91 2.08 11.07
N ALA A 339 10.18 1.51 9.88
CA ALA A 339 11.37 1.82 9.11
C ALA A 339 11.48 3.31 8.78
N GLY A 340 10.39 3.92 8.28
CA GLY A 340 10.37 5.35 7.94
C GLY A 340 10.55 6.28 9.16
N LEU A 341 10.13 5.86 10.35
CA LEU A 341 10.27 6.59 11.60
C LEU A 341 11.59 6.31 12.33
N GLY A 342 12.38 5.33 11.88
CA GLY A 342 13.53 4.83 12.64
C GLY A 342 13.14 4.19 13.98
N ALA A 343 11.93 3.66 14.09
CA ALA A 343 11.43 2.97 15.27
C ALA A 343 11.87 1.51 15.27
N LYS A 344 12.27 0.98 16.44
CA LYS A 344 12.61 -0.44 16.58
C LYS A 344 11.37 -1.31 16.34
N ALA A 345 11.48 -2.30 15.45
CA ALA A 345 10.39 -3.22 15.19
C ALA A 345 10.86 -4.65 14.91
N VAL A 346 10.01 -5.58 15.27
CA VAL A 346 10.12 -7.00 14.96
C VAL A 346 9.00 -7.37 14.00
N CYS A 347 9.39 -7.88 12.83
CA CYS A 347 8.51 -8.34 11.78
C CYS A 347 8.43 -9.87 11.82
N ILE A 348 7.29 -10.41 12.21
CA ILE A 348 7.03 -11.85 12.14
C ILE A 348 6.48 -12.17 10.75
N CYS A 349 7.21 -12.94 9.97
CA CYS A 349 6.96 -13.11 8.56
C CYS A 349 7.08 -14.57 8.11
N ASN A 350 6.10 -15.03 7.33
CA ASN A 350 6.10 -16.37 6.75
C ASN A 350 6.88 -16.47 5.41
N GLY A 351 7.55 -15.39 5.00
CA GLY A 351 8.38 -15.36 3.80
C GLY A 351 7.67 -15.01 2.48
N VAL A 352 6.36 -14.83 2.47
CA VAL A 352 5.63 -14.39 1.26
C VAL A 352 6.21 -13.09 0.73
N LEU A 353 6.52 -13.03 -0.56
CA LEU A 353 7.13 -11.87 -1.23
C LEU A 353 8.52 -11.52 -0.66
N PHE A 354 9.29 -12.54 -0.26
CA PHE A 354 10.68 -12.38 0.20
C PHE A 354 11.51 -11.60 -0.82
N GLY A 355 12.34 -10.69 -0.34
CA GLY A 355 13.14 -9.77 -1.15
C GLY A 355 12.38 -8.53 -1.59
N ARG A 356 11.04 -8.58 -1.73
CA ARG A 356 10.26 -7.43 -2.19
C ARG A 356 9.88 -6.45 -1.08
N PHE A 357 9.34 -6.92 0.03
CA PHE A 357 8.88 -6.08 1.15
C PHE A 357 9.69 -6.31 2.43
N HIS A 358 10.46 -7.35 2.47
CA HIS A 358 11.34 -7.78 3.58
C HIS A 358 12.43 -8.73 3.05
N PRO A 359 13.58 -8.91 3.77
CA PRO A 359 13.97 -8.18 4.97
C PRO A 359 14.40 -6.75 4.70
N TYR A 360 14.28 -5.91 5.70
CA TYR A 360 14.97 -4.62 5.72
C TYR A 360 16.45 -4.82 6.01
N ASN A 361 17.30 -3.95 5.45
CA ASN A 361 18.73 -3.93 5.79
C ASN A 361 18.92 -3.50 7.26
N PRO A 362 19.39 -4.35 8.17
CA PRO A 362 19.50 -4.04 9.59
C PRO A 362 20.55 -2.95 9.91
N GLN A 363 21.49 -2.68 8.99
CA GLN A 363 22.45 -1.58 9.12
C GLN A 363 21.83 -0.20 8.86
N GLU A 364 20.71 -0.17 8.15
CA GLU A 364 20.04 1.08 7.79
C GLU A 364 18.76 1.31 8.59
N TYR A 365 18.08 0.24 8.95
CA TYR A 365 16.78 0.28 9.62
C TYR A 365 16.77 -0.62 10.85
N PRO A 366 16.28 -0.15 12.00
CA PRO A 366 16.19 -0.96 13.23
C PRO A 366 15.01 -1.95 13.16
N ILE A 367 15.03 -2.82 12.15
CA ILE A 367 13.99 -3.82 11.89
C ILE A 367 14.62 -5.22 11.94
N LEU A 368 14.14 -6.05 12.87
CA LEU A 368 14.41 -7.47 12.91
C LEU A 368 13.30 -8.21 12.17
N THR A 369 13.62 -9.09 11.24
CA THR A 369 12.62 -9.96 10.60
C THR A 369 12.85 -11.39 11.02
N ILE A 370 11.83 -12.02 11.61
CA ILE A 370 11.85 -13.40 12.10
C ILE A 370 11.08 -14.27 11.11
N TYR A 371 11.74 -15.33 10.66
CA TYR A 371 11.20 -16.29 9.70
C TYR A 371 11.05 -17.69 10.32
N PRO A 372 10.25 -18.57 9.70
CA PRO A 372 10.20 -19.97 10.07
C PRO A 372 11.59 -20.62 10.03
N PRO A 373 11.88 -21.61 10.91
CA PRO A 373 13.20 -22.28 10.96
C PRO A 373 13.68 -22.86 9.62
N SER A 374 12.75 -23.19 8.71
CA SER A 374 13.08 -23.69 7.36
C SER A 374 13.82 -22.69 6.47
N PHE A 375 13.93 -21.41 6.89
CA PHE A 375 14.71 -20.38 6.19
C PHE A 375 16.19 -20.39 6.58
N GLN A 376 16.53 -21.04 7.70
CA GLN A 376 17.91 -21.11 8.18
C GLN A 376 18.80 -21.87 7.20
N GLY A 377 20.01 -21.34 6.98
CA GLY A 377 21.02 -21.94 6.11
C GLY A 377 20.79 -21.75 4.60
N LEU A 378 19.72 -21.08 4.19
CA LEU A 378 19.46 -20.73 2.80
C LEU A 378 20.10 -19.37 2.46
N SER A 379 20.66 -19.25 1.26
CA SER A 379 21.14 -17.96 0.74
C SER A 379 19.97 -17.02 0.40
N TYR A 380 20.27 -15.72 0.25
CA TYR A 380 19.28 -14.73 -0.17
C TYR A 380 18.64 -15.10 -1.53
N GLU A 381 19.45 -15.56 -2.47
CA GLU A 381 19.02 -15.95 -3.81
C GLU A 381 18.08 -17.16 -3.76
N GLU A 382 18.40 -18.18 -2.96
CA GLU A 382 17.52 -19.34 -2.75
C GLU A 382 16.20 -18.95 -2.12
N LEU A 383 16.20 -18.00 -1.18
CA LEU A 383 14.99 -17.49 -0.54
C LEU A 383 14.12 -16.70 -1.51
N VAL A 384 14.73 -15.85 -2.35
CA VAL A 384 14.01 -15.12 -3.40
C VAL A 384 13.39 -16.07 -4.42
N GLU A 385 14.13 -17.10 -4.85
CA GLU A 385 13.63 -18.10 -5.79
C GLU A 385 12.45 -18.89 -5.21
N ARG A 386 12.54 -19.29 -3.95
CA ARG A 386 11.52 -20.12 -3.29
C ARG A 386 10.29 -19.33 -2.86
N HIS A 387 10.47 -18.10 -2.38
CA HIS A 387 9.45 -17.34 -1.67
C HIS A 387 9.16 -15.95 -2.26
N GLY A 388 9.87 -15.53 -3.30
CA GLY A 388 9.73 -14.21 -3.91
C GLY A 388 8.37 -13.94 -4.60
N MET A 389 7.59 -15.00 -4.87
CA MET A 389 6.31 -14.92 -5.58
C MET A 389 5.21 -15.72 -4.86
N ASP A 390 4.66 -15.17 -3.79
CA ASP A 390 3.52 -15.72 -3.03
C ASP A 390 3.70 -17.18 -2.56
N LYS A 391 4.92 -17.55 -2.19
CA LYS A 391 5.27 -18.90 -1.71
C LYS A 391 5.69 -18.83 -0.24
N GLY A 392 4.74 -18.52 0.64
CA GLY A 392 5.00 -18.50 2.08
C GLY A 392 5.00 -19.90 2.69
N VAL A 393 5.55 -19.99 3.89
CA VAL A 393 5.52 -21.16 4.76
C VAL A 393 4.46 -20.96 5.84
N ASP A 394 4.07 -22.01 6.54
CA ASP A 394 3.16 -21.88 7.68
C ASP A 394 3.78 -20.98 8.76
N ILE A 395 3.18 -19.84 9.00
CA ILE A 395 3.66 -18.86 9.99
C ILE A 395 3.65 -19.43 11.42
N ARG A 396 2.85 -20.46 11.68
CA ARG A 396 2.78 -21.17 12.97
C ARG A 396 4.06 -21.97 13.27
N ALA A 397 4.95 -22.17 12.31
CA ALA A 397 6.25 -22.76 12.54
C ALA A 397 7.23 -21.85 13.29
N ILE A 398 6.89 -20.53 13.44
CA ILE A 398 7.68 -19.61 14.26
C ILE A 398 7.19 -19.75 15.70
N GLU A 399 8.01 -20.35 16.57
CA GLU A 399 7.66 -20.57 17.98
C GLU A 399 7.93 -19.31 18.83
N VAL A 400 7.28 -19.24 20.00
CA VAL A 400 7.36 -18.09 20.91
C VAL A 400 8.79 -17.93 21.45
N GLU A 401 9.44 -19.05 21.80
CA GLU A 401 10.79 -19.08 22.30
C GLU A 401 11.78 -18.49 21.31
N GLN A 402 11.65 -18.84 20.01
CA GLN A 402 12.46 -18.25 18.94
C GLN A 402 12.27 -16.73 18.90
N VAL A 403 11.03 -16.26 18.96
CA VAL A 403 10.72 -14.81 18.90
C VAL A 403 11.31 -14.08 20.11
N ILE A 404 11.19 -14.64 21.30
CA ILE A 404 11.74 -14.04 22.53
C ILE A 404 13.27 -13.95 22.46
N GLU A 405 13.95 -15.06 22.09
CA GLU A 405 15.41 -15.12 21.99
C GLU A 405 15.95 -14.09 20.97
N GLU A 406 15.37 -14.06 19.78
CA GLU A 406 15.78 -13.11 18.74
C GLU A 406 15.49 -11.66 19.13
N MET A 407 14.37 -11.39 19.81
CA MET A 407 14.04 -10.06 20.32
C MET A 407 15.01 -9.59 21.41
N GLU A 408 15.40 -10.46 22.34
CA GLU A 408 16.40 -10.16 23.37
C GLU A 408 17.75 -9.83 22.73
N GLY A 409 18.21 -10.67 21.80
CA GLY A 409 19.40 -10.38 21.02
C GLY A 409 19.33 -9.01 20.35
N PHE A 410 18.21 -8.69 19.68
CA PHE A 410 18.01 -7.41 18.99
C PHE A 410 17.96 -6.19 19.91
N LEU A 411 17.43 -6.36 21.12
CA LEU A 411 17.30 -5.26 22.08
C LEU A 411 18.59 -4.97 22.85
N PHE A 412 19.33 -6.04 23.21
CA PHE A 412 20.41 -5.97 24.19
C PHE A 412 21.81 -6.20 23.61
N SER A 413 21.93 -6.60 22.33
CA SER A 413 23.25 -6.82 21.68
C SER A 413 24.01 -5.54 21.32
N ASN A 414 23.54 -4.33 21.70
CA ASN A 414 24.22 -3.05 21.54
C ASN A 414 24.54 -2.42 22.92
N GLY A 415 25.09 -3.21 23.84
CA GLY A 415 25.72 -2.74 25.07
C GLY A 415 27.23 -2.70 24.96
#